data_c1979b07a733e304496747bdab49758f
#
_entry.id   c1979b07a733e304496747bdab49758f
#
_cell.length_a   1.000
_cell.length_b   1.000
_cell.length_c   1.000
_cell.angle_alpha   90.00
_cell.angle_beta   90.00
_cell.angle_gamma   90.00
#
_symmetry.space_group_name_H-M   'P 1'
#
loop_
_entity.id
_entity.type
_entity.pdbx_description
1 polymer ?
#
loop_
_entity_poly.entity_id
_entity_poly.type
_entity_poly.pdbx_seq_one_letter_code
_entity_poly.pdbx_strand_id
1 'polypeptide(L)'
;MELKTQVHNILPLYDEKSRVLILGSFPSVKSREAAFFYAHPQNRFWPTLAAVLGEETPKTVKEKKTMVLRRGVAMWDTIGSCEIVGSSDASITNVVPNDLSVILDAADIQAIFCNGGTSYACYKKYCRAKLGREAVQLPSTSPANARWTKEKLVEVWGAALKPYLF
;
A
#
# COMPACT_ATOMS: atom_id res chain seq x y z
N MET A 1 1.04 -24.30 -8.32
CA MET A 1 0.74 -23.14 -9.17
C MET A 1 1.97 -22.74 -9.96
N GLU A 2 1.78 -22.22 -11.14
CA GLU A 2 2.87 -21.79 -11.98
C GLU A 2 3.33 -20.36 -11.64
N LEU A 3 4.63 -20.13 -11.78
CA LEU A 3 5.21 -18.80 -11.78
C LEU A 3 4.82 -18.10 -13.09
N LYS A 4 4.18 -16.93 -12.99
CA LYS A 4 3.71 -16.17 -14.15
C LYS A 4 4.16 -14.73 -14.07
N THR A 5 4.42 -14.13 -15.23
CA THR A 5 4.63 -12.70 -15.35
C THR A 5 3.29 -11.99 -15.17
N GLN A 6 3.27 -11.01 -14.26
CA GLN A 6 2.10 -10.18 -13.99
C GLN A 6 2.48 -8.71 -14.10
N VAL A 7 1.58 -7.93 -14.66
CA VAL A 7 1.72 -6.47 -14.77
C VAL A 7 0.72 -5.82 -13.83
N HIS A 8 1.17 -4.79 -13.11
CA HIS A 8 0.33 -4.01 -12.20
C HIS A 8 -0.81 -3.34 -12.98
N ASN A 9 -2.03 -3.56 -12.56
CA ASN A 9 -3.23 -3.07 -13.26
C ASN A 9 -4.03 -2.06 -12.43
N ILE A 10 -3.50 -1.60 -11.30
CA ILE A 10 -4.17 -0.66 -10.42
C ILE A 10 -3.49 0.70 -10.56
N LEU A 11 -4.28 1.72 -10.91
CA LEU A 11 -3.77 3.09 -11.03
C LEU A 11 -3.39 3.65 -9.67
N PRO A 12 -2.38 4.54 -9.61
CA PRO A 12 -2.06 5.20 -8.36
C PRO A 12 -3.22 6.09 -7.91
N LEU A 13 -3.47 6.11 -6.61
CA LEU A 13 -4.54 6.88 -6.01
C LEU A 13 -3.94 8.05 -5.23
N TYR A 14 -4.13 9.27 -5.73
CA TYR A 14 -3.58 10.49 -5.11
C TYR A 14 -4.28 11.73 -5.68
N ASP A 15 -4.09 12.85 -5.00
CA ASP A 15 -4.37 14.19 -5.54
C ASP A 15 -3.30 15.17 -5.06
N GLU A 16 -3.41 16.44 -5.44
CA GLU A 16 -2.41 17.45 -5.08
C GLU A 16 -2.35 17.76 -3.59
N LYS A 17 -3.33 17.31 -2.81
CA LYS A 17 -3.39 17.51 -1.35
C LYS A 17 -2.85 16.33 -0.57
N SER A 18 -2.47 15.23 -1.24
CA SER A 18 -1.92 14.06 -0.58
C SER A 18 -0.65 14.40 0.20
N ARG A 19 -0.53 13.88 1.42
CA ARG A 19 0.60 14.14 2.33
C ARG A 19 1.39 12.90 2.70
N VAL A 20 0.76 11.74 2.69
CA VAL A 20 1.43 10.47 2.94
C VAL A 20 1.20 9.54 1.77
N LEU A 21 2.18 8.70 1.49
CA LEU A 21 2.08 7.64 0.50
C LEU A 21 2.21 6.30 1.21
N ILE A 22 1.21 5.45 1.05
CA ILE A 22 1.24 4.08 1.56
C ILE A 22 1.47 3.14 0.39
N LEU A 23 2.53 2.34 0.48
CA LEU A 23 2.95 1.41 -0.56
C LEU A 23 2.76 -0.03 -0.12
N GLY A 24 2.11 -0.83 -0.97
CA GLY A 24 2.17 -2.27 -0.92
C GLY A 24 3.33 -2.79 -1.77
N SER A 25 3.47 -4.10 -1.86
CA SER A 25 4.45 -4.75 -2.74
C SER A 25 3.88 -4.94 -4.13
N PHE A 26 3.00 -5.91 -4.30
CA PHE A 26 2.26 -6.21 -5.52
C PHE A 26 0.85 -6.65 -5.15
N PRO A 27 -0.17 -6.30 -5.94
CA PRO A 27 -1.54 -6.64 -5.57
C PRO A 27 -1.77 -8.15 -5.55
N SER A 28 -2.59 -8.62 -4.58
CA SER A 28 -3.04 -10.00 -4.51
C SER A 28 -3.87 -10.37 -5.74
N VAL A 29 -4.14 -11.67 -5.93
CA VAL A 29 -5.03 -12.14 -7.00
C VAL A 29 -6.39 -11.44 -6.92
N LYS A 30 -6.98 -11.33 -5.71
CA LYS A 30 -8.27 -10.66 -5.51
C LYS A 30 -8.20 -9.18 -5.84
N SER A 31 -7.11 -8.49 -5.50
CA SER A 31 -6.92 -7.08 -5.85
C SER A 31 -6.76 -6.89 -7.36
N ARG A 32 -6.04 -7.79 -8.03
CA ARG A 32 -5.90 -7.75 -9.51
C ARG A 32 -7.24 -7.97 -10.19
N GLU A 33 -8.05 -8.91 -9.70
CA GLU A 33 -9.40 -9.16 -10.22
C GLU A 33 -10.33 -7.96 -10.05
N ALA A 34 -10.26 -7.32 -8.88
CA ALA A 34 -11.06 -6.14 -8.58
C ALA A 34 -10.49 -4.84 -9.17
N ALA A 35 -9.23 -4.86 -9.64
CA ALA A 35 -8.48 -3.70 -10.08
C ALA A 35 -8.45 -2.59 -9.02
N PHE A 36 -8.36 -2.96 -7.74
CA PHE A 36 -8.26 -2.02 -6.63
C PHE A 36 -7.54 -2.61 -5.42
N PHE A 37 -7.03 -1.71 -4.56
CA PHE A 37 -6.15 -2.02 -3.43
C PHE A 37 -6.83 -2.85 -2.33
N TYR A 38 -6.11 -3.85 -1.83
CA TYR A 38 -6.49 -4.62 -0.64
C TYR A 38 -7.93 -5.18 -0.74
N ALA A 39 -8.25 -5.77 -1.88
CA ALA A 39 -9.59 -6.29 -2.15
C ALA A 39 -9.87 -7.65 -1.52
N HIS A 40 -8.84 -8.37 -1.06
CA HIS A 40 -9.05 -9.66 -0.39
C HIS A 40 -9.86 -9.44 0.89
N PRO A 41 -10.98 -10.20 1.09
CA PRO A 41 -11.90 -9.92 2.20
C PRO A 41 -11.28 -10.08 3.58
N GLN A 42 -10.20 -10.84 3.72
CA GLN A 42 -9.50 -11.05 4.98
C GLN A 42 -8.35 -10.06 5.20
N ASN A 43 -8.01 -9.22 4.23
CA ASN A 43 -7.00 -8.18 4.44
C ASN A 43 -7.56 -7.12 5.39
N ARG A 44 -6.78 -6.76 6.39
CA ARG A 44 -7.20 -5.84 7.44
C ARG A 44 -6.91 -4.37 7.12
N PHE A 45 -6.46 -4.06 5.90
CA PHE A 45 -6.07 -2.70 5.55
C PHE A 45 -7.20 -1.68 5.76
N TRP A 46 -8.35 -1.92 5.13
CA TRP A 46 -9.45 -0.96 5.18
C TRP A 46 -10.04 -0.80 6.58
N PRO A 47 -10.28 -1.88 7.34
CA PRO A 47 -10.71 -1.72 8.74
C PRO A 47 -9.67 -1.02 9.61
N THR A 48 -8.39 -1.31 9.42
CA THR A 48 -7.30 -0.68 10.18
C THR A 48 -7.22 0.82 9.87
N LEU A 49 -7.17 1.18 8.60
CA LEU A 49 -7.07 2.59 8.19
C LEU A 49 -8.29 3.39 8.65
N ALA A 50 -9.49 2.85 8.47
CA ALA A 50 -10.73 3.50 8.92
C ALA A 50 -10.70 3.77 10.43
N ALA A 51 -10.25 2.80 11.23
CA ALA A 51 -10.12 2.98 12.67
C ALA A 51 -9.09 4.06 13.03
N VAL A 52 -7.96 4.11 12.34
CA VAL A 52 -6.95 5.17 12.51
C VAL A 52 -7.55 6.54 12.22
N LEU A 53 -8.39 6.64 11.19
CA LEU A 53 -9.03 7.89 10.79
C LEU A 53 -10.27 8.25 11.61
N GLY A 54 -10.74 7.33 12.48
CA GLY A 54 -11.96 7.54 13.25
C GLY A 54 -13.23 7.48 12.39
N GLU A 55 -13.22 6.70 11.32
CA GLU A 55 -14.32 6.59 10.38
C GLU A 55 -14.83 5.15 10.29
N GLU A 56 -16.03 4.98 9.74
CA GLU A 56 -16.55 3.64 9.45
C GLU A 56 -15.77 3.01 8.31
N THR A 57 -15.62 1.68 8.33
CA THR A 57 -14.93 0.95 7.27
C THR A 57 -15.66 1.14 5.93
N PRO A 58 -14.99 1.70 4.91
CA PRO A 58 -15.60 1.89 3.60
C PRO A 58 -15.83 0.54 2.91
N LYS A 59 -16.93 0.43 2.18
CA LYS A 59 -17.34 -0.83 1.53
C LYS A 59 -17.15 -0.80 0.02
N THR A 60 -17.41 0.34 -0.62
CA THR A 60 -17.28 0.48 -2.07
C THR A 60 -15.96 1.11 -2.45
N VAL A 61 -15.54 0.91 -3.71
CA VAL A 61 -14.35 1.57 -4.25
C VAL A 61 -14.47 3.08 -4.17
N LYS A 62 -15.64 3.62 -4.47
CA LYS A 62 -15.91 5.07 -4.37
C LYS A 62 -15.73 5.58 -2.93
N GLU A 63 -16.27 4.88 -1.94
CA GLU A 63 -16.12 5.24 -0.53
C GLU A 63 -14.66 5.19 -0.09
N LYS A 64 -13.93 4.16 -0.52
CA LYS A 64 -12.50 4.00 -0.23
C LYS A 64 -11.68 5.16 -0.77
N LYS A 65 -11.87 5.50 -2.05
CA LYS A 65 -11.19 6.64 -2.70
C LYS A 65 -11.50 7.94 -2.00
N THR A 66 -12.76 8.21 -1.73
CA THR A 66 -13.20 9.44 -1.07
C THR A 66 -12.55 9.59 0.31
N MET A 67 -12.54 8.51 1.10
CA MET A 67 -11.98 8.54 2.44
C MET A 67 -10.49 8.89 2.43
N VAL A 68 -9.70 8.18 1.64
CA VAL A 68 -8.24 8.37 1.65
C VAL A 68 -7.82 9.72 1.08
N LEU A 69 -8.43 10.16 -0.01
CA LEU A 69 -8.11 11.45 -0.61
C LEU A 69 -8.48 12.62 0.30
N ARG A 70 -9.65 12.56 0.94
CA ARG A 70 -10.09 13.59 1.89
C ARG A 70 -9.13 13.73 3.07
N ARG A 71 -8.49 12.64 3.47
CA ARG A 71 -7.61 12.62 4.64
C ARG A 71 -6.12 12.76 4.29
N GLY A 72 -5.80 13.05 3.05
CA GLY A 72 -4.43 13.29 2.61
C GLY A 72 -3.59 12.03 2.40
N VAL A 73 -4.22 10.90 2.11
CA VAL A 73 -3.55 9.62 1.90
C VAL A 73 -3.48 9.30 0.41
N ALA A 74 -2.27 9.01 -0.09
CA ALA A 74 -2.04 8.44 -1.41
C ALA A 74 -1.67 6.97 -1.28
N MET A 75 -1.97 6.19 -2.30
CA MET A 75 -1.75 4.74 -2.30
C MET A 75 -1.23 4.26 -3.65
N TRP A 76 -0.27 3.36 -3.59
CA TRP A 76 0.17 2.56 -4.73
C TRP A 76 0.94 1.33 -4.23
N ASP A 77 1.68 0.69 -5.14
CA ASP A 77 2.57 -0.42 -4.83
C ASP A 77 3.97 -0.14 -5.39
N THR A 78 4.99 -0.76 -4.81
CA THR A 78 6.38 -0.57 -5.27
C THR A 78 6.66 -1.29 -6.58
N ILE A 79 5.96 -2.37 -6.86
CA ILE A 79 6.23 -3.25 -8.00
C ILE A 79 5.25 -2.96 -9.14
N GLY A 80 5.79 -2.65 -10.32
CA GLY A 80 5.00 -2.44 -11.54
C GLY A 80 4.76 -3.72 -12.32
N SER A 81 5.75 -4.62 -12.36
CA SER A 81 5.60 -5.96 -12.91
C SER A 81 6.57 -6.92 -12.23
N CYS A 82 6.23 -8.19 -12.22
CA CYS A 82 7.08 -9.22 -11.65
C CYS A 82 6.62 -10.60 -12.12
N GLU A 83 7.42 -11.62 -11.82
CA GLU A 83 7.00 -13.00 -11.87
C GLU A 83 6.57 -13.42 -10.46
N ILE A 84 5.42 -14.05 -10.33
CA ILE A 84 4.81 -14.38 -9.05
C ILE A 84 3.95 -15.65 -9.17
N VAL A 85 3.91 -16.43 -8.11
CA VAL A 85 2.98 -17.57 -7.96
C VAL A 85 1.79 -17.10 -7.13
N GLY A 86 0.64 -16.92 -7.76
CA GLY A 86 -0.59 -16.46 -7.09
C GLY A 86 -0.40 -15.12 -6.39
N SER A 87 -0.54 -15.10 -5.06
CA SER A 87 -0.34 -13.92 -4.21
C SER A 87 0.88 -14.06 -3.29
N SER A 88 1.76 -15.02 -3.56
CA SER A 88 2.89 -15.33 -2.68
C SER A 88 4.03 -14.32 -2.83
N ASP A 89 4.20 -13.44 -1.85
CA ASP A 89 5.31 -12.47 -1.81
C ASP A 89 6.68 -13.16 -1.88
N ALA A 90 6.82 -14.33 -1.28
CA ALA A 90 8.07 -15.08 -1.29
C ALA A 90 8.45 -15.58 -2.68
N SER A 91 7.51 -15.69 -3.61
CA SER A 91 7.75 -16.15 -4.98
C SER A 91 8.10 -15.01 -5.94
N ILE A 92 8.06 -13.76 -5.52
CA ILE A 92 8.28 -12.60 -6.39
C ILE A 92 9.72 -12.57 -6.90
N THR A 93 9.86 -12.53 -8.24
CA THR A 93 11.13 -12.40 -8.95
C THR A 93 10.98 -11.49 -10.16
N ASN A 94 12.10 -11.09 -10.76
CA ASN A 94 12.14 -10.26 -11.97
C ASN A 94 11.29 -8.99 -11.83
N VAL A 95 11.55 -8.22 -10.78
CA VAL A 95 10.79 -7.03 -10.42
C VAL A 95 11.16 -5.86 -11.33
N VAL A 96 10.12 -5.20 -11.86
CA VAL A 96 10.22 -3.86 -12.45
C VAL A 96 9.41 -2.92 -11.54
N PRO A 97 10.03 -1.92 -10.90
CA PRO A 97 9.31 -1.05 -9.99
C PRO A 97 8.36 -0.10 -10.70
N ASN A 98 7.31 0.33 -10.01
CA ASN A 98 6.50 1.47 -10.45
C ASN A 98 7.31 2.76 -10.35
N ASP A 99 7.01 3.70 -11.23
CA ASP A 99 7.62 5.04 -11.17
C ASP A 99 6.84 5.90 -10.16
N LEU A 100 7.32 5.91 -8.91
CA LEU A 100 6.68 6.64 -7.82
C LEU A 100 6.81 8.17 -7.95
N SER A 101 7.68 8.66 -8.83
CA SER A 101 7.82 10.11 -9.05
C SER A 101 6.52 10.74 -9.57
N VAL A 102 5.67 9.98 -10.22
CA VAL A 102 4.33 10.44 -10.64
C VAL A 102 3.56 11.05 -9.48
N ILE A 103 3.62 10.40 -8.30
CA ILE A 103 2.94 10.89 -7.10
C ILE A 103 3.74 12.00 -6.42
N LEU A 104 5.05 11.79 -6.28
CA LEU A 104 5.91 12.74 -5.55
C LEU A 104 6.03 14.10 -6.26
N ASP A 105 5.92 14.12 -7.58
CA ASP A 105 5.94 15.36 -8.36
C ASP A 105 4.58 16.09 -8.32
N ALA A 106 3.50 15.37 -8.07
CA ALA A 106 2.14 15.92 -8.08
C ALA A 106 1.67 16.44 -6.72
N ALA A 107 2.25 15.94 -5.61
CA ALA A 107 1.82 16.24 -4.26
C ALA A 107 3.01 16.40 -3.32
N ASP A 108 2.84 17.18 -2.26
CA ASP A 108 3.84 17.36 -1.21
C ASP A 108 3.77 16.18 -0.23
N ILE A 109 4.30 15.04 -0.65
CA ILE A 109 4.33 13.85 0.19
C ILE A 109 5.39 14.03 1.29
N GLN A 110 4.94 14.07 2.52
CA GLN A 110 5.79 14.33 3.69
C GLN A 110 6.38 13.05 4.29
N ALA A 111 5.72 11.91 4.06
CA ALA A 111 6.20 10.62 4.56
C ALA A 111 5.75 9.49 3.64
N ILE A 112 6.60 8.48 3.52
CA ILE A 112 6.33 7.26 2.75
C ILE A 112 6.31 6.09 3.72
N PHE A 113 5.24 5.29 3.66
CA PHE A 113 5.05 4.12 4.51
C PHE A 113 4.92 2.87 3.66
N CYS A 114 5.59 1.80 4.06
CA CYS A 114 5.50 0.52 3.39
C CYS A 114 4.69 -0.46 4.24
N ASN A 115 3.66 -1.04 3.63
CA ASN A 115 2.80 -2.02 4.27
C ASN A 115 3.47 -3.39 4.25
N GLY A 116 4.23 -3.69 5.28
CA GLY A 116 4.91 -4.95 5.46
C GLY A 116 6.37 -4.97 4.99
N GLY A 117 7.05 -6.08 5.31
CA GLY A 117 8.48 -6.25 5.07
C GLY A 117 8.86 -6.38 3.60
N THR A 118 8.04 -7.06 2.80
CA THR A 118 8.30 -7.21 1.36
C THR A 118 8.22 -5.89 0.64
N SER A 119 7.19 -5.08 0.93
CA SER A 119 7.07 -3.72 0.39
C SER A 119 8.28 -2.87 0.74
N TYR A 120 8.70 -2.91 2.00
CA TYR A 120 9.85 -2.12 2.46
C TYR A 120 11.15 -2.57 1.81
N ALA A 121 11.40 -3.88 1.71
CA ALA A 121 12.59 -4.40 1.05
C ALA A 121 12.64 -4.01 -0.43
N CYS A 122 11.50 -4.08 -1.13
CA CYS A 122 11.40 -3.65 -2.53
C CYS A 122 11.63 -2.14 -2.67
N TYR A 123 11.07 -1.34 -1.78
CA TYR A 123 11.30 0.11 -1.80
C TYR A 123 12.78 0.44 -1.63
N LYS A 124 13.44 -0.15 -0.66
CA LYS A 124 14.87 0.08 -0.43
C LYS A 124 15.73 -0.33 -1.62
N LYS A 125 15.39 -1.47 -2.23
CA LYS A 125 16.18 -2.02 -3.33
C LYS A 125 15.99 -1.26 -4.64
N TYR A 126 14.76 -0.88 -4.97
CA TYR A 126 14.41 -0.40 -6.31
C TYR A 126 14.05 1.08 -6.38
N CYS A 127 13.67 1.71 -5.27
CA CYS A 127 13.09 3.05 -5.28
C CYS A 127 13.89 4.08 -4.49
N ARG A 128 14.43 3.70 -3.33
CA ARG A 128 15.05 4.65 -2.38
C ARG A 128 16.15 5.50 -3.01
N ALA A 129 17.08 4.88 -3.74
CA ALA A 129 18.20 5.61 -4.32
C ALA A 129 17.76 6.60 -5.40
N LYS A 130 16.79 6.21 -6.23
CA LYS A 130 16.24 7.08 -7.29
C LYS A 130 15.52 8.29 -6.73
N LEU A 131 14.75 8.09 -5.65
CA LEU A 131 13.89 9.13 -5.08
C LEU A 131 14.62 9.99 -4.04
N GLY A 132 15.71 9.48 -3.48
CA GLY A 132 16.42 10.16 -2.40
C GLY A 132 15.56 10.31 -1.13
N ARG A 133 14.61 9.41 -0.89
CA ARG A 133 13.64 9.45 0.20
C ARG A 133 13.64 8.16 0.98
N GLU A 134 13.68 8.28 2.31
CA GLU A 134 13.48 7.14 3.21
C GLU A 134 12.00 6.82 3.32
N ALA A 135 11.71 5.55 3.66
CA ALA A 135 10.37 5.09 3.97
C ALA A 135 10.36 4.42 5.34
N VAL A 136 9.18 4.31 5.93
CA VAL A 136 8.96 3.66 7.22
C VAL A 136 8.23 2.35 6.98
N GLN A 137 8.76 1.25 7.52
CA GLN A 137 8.06 -0.03 7.48
C GLN A 137 6.97 -0.06 8.54
N LEU A 138 5.75 -0.40 8.11
CA LEU A 138 4.63 -0.69 9.01
C LEU A 138 4.35 -2.19 9.02
N PRO A 139 3.78 -2.73 10.11
CA PRO A 139 3.39 -4.14 10.13
C PRO A 139 2.33 -4.42 9.06
N SER A 140 2.46 -5.55 8.39
CA SER A 140 1.58 -5.93 7.29
C SER A 140 0.14 -6.14 7.72
N THR A 141 -0.81 -5.63 6.94
CA THR A 141 -2.25 -5.87 7.12
C THR A 141 -2.70 -7.20 6.53
N SER A 142 -1.82 -7.91 5.83
CA SER A 142 -2.11 -9.22 5.23
C SER A 142 -2.60 -10.23 6.27
N PRO A 143 -3.58 -11.10 5.94
CA PRO A 143 -3.98 -12.19 6.81
C PRO A 143 -2.83 -13.18 7.09
N ALA A 144 -1.80 -13.23 6.24
CA ALA A 144 -0.60 -14.02 6.48
C ALA A 144 0.19 -13.54 7.69
N ASN A 145 0.03 -12.29 8.10
CA ASN A 145 0.65 -11.73 9.30
C ASN A 145 -0.23 -11.94 10.54
N ALA A 146 -0.52 -13.20 10.84
CA ALA A 146 -1.54 -13.60 11.82
C ALA A 146 -1.22 -13.21 13.27
N ARG A 147 0.06 -12.94 13.59
CA ARG A 147 0.46 -12.53 14.95
C ARG A 147 0.01 -11.10 15.30
N TRP A 148 -0.23 -10.28 14.29
CA TRP A 148 -0.71 -8.93 14.47
C TRP A 148 -2.22 -8.90 14.46
N THR A 149 -2.82 -8.52 15.57
CA THR A 149 -4.26 -8.28 15.67
C THR A 149 -4.61 -6.94 15.05
N LYS A 150 -5.90 -6.74 14.71
CA LYS A 150 -6.37 -5.44 14.22
C LYS A 150 -6.06 -4.33 15.22
N GLU A 151 -6.25 -4.57 16.51
CA GLU A 151 -6.01 -3.61 17.59
C GLU A 151 -4.54 -3.15 17.60
N LYS A 152 -3.60 -4.08 17.48
CA LYS A 152 -2.17 -3.76 17.40
C LYS A 152 -1.82 -3.01 16.14
N LEU A 153 -2.41 -3.38 15.00
CA LEU A 153 -2.23 -2.67 13.75
C LEU A 153 -2.71 -1.22 13.86
N VAL A 154 -3.89 -1.00 14.41
CA VAL A 154 -4.46 0.35 14.60
C VAL A 154 -3.55 1.20 15.47
N GLU A 155 -3.00 0.65 16.54
CA GLU A 155 -2.09 1.38 17.45
C GLU A 155 -0.83 1.83 16.70
N VAL A 156 -0.14 0.91 16.03
CA VAL A 156 1.14 1.21 15.37
C VAL A 156 0.93 2.08 14.12
N TRP A 157 -0.04 1.76 13.30
CA TRP A 157 -0.38 2.55 12.12
C TRP A 157 -0.84 3.96 12.51
N GLY A 158 -1.66 4.06 13.55
CA GLY A 158 -2.14 5.34 14.06
C GLY A 158 -1.02 6.24 14.53
N ALA A 159 -0.10 5.72 15.32
CA ALA A 159 1.05 6.48 15.81
C ALA A 159 1.91 7.01 14.65
N ALA A 160 2.07 6.22 13.59
CA ALA A 160 2.87 6.61 12.43
C ALA A 160 2.17 7.63 11.52
N LEU A 161 0.88 7.46 11.26
CA LEU A 161 0.15 8.24 10.26
C LEU A 161 -0.45 9.54 10.79
N LYS A 162 -0.98 9.54 12.02
CA LYS A 162 -1.74 10.70 12.56
C LYS A 162 -1.02 12.05 12.47
N PRO A 163 0.32 12.14 12.66
CA PRO A 163 1.00 13.43 12.56
C PRO A 163 0.86 14.13 11.20
N TYR A 164 0.56 13.38 10.14
CA TYR A 164 0.52 13.91 8.76
C TYR A 164 -0.89 14.05 8.19
N LEU A 165 -1.91 13.52 8.86
CA LEU A 165 -3.27 13.45 8.30
C LEU A 165 -4.08 14.72 8.56
N PHE A 166 -5.03 14.96 7.67
CA PHE A 166 -6.04 16.01 7.84
C PHE A 166 -7.14 15.57 8.80
#